data_41af7e130adddbba3b02ef9a503423d8
#
_entry.id   41af7e130adddbba3b02ef9a503423d8
#
_cell.length_a   1.000
_cell.length_b   1.000
_cell.length_c   1.000
_cell.angle_alpha   90.00
_cell.angle_beta   90.00
_cell.angle_gamma   90.00
#
_symmetry.space_group_name_H-M   'P 1'
#
loop_
_entity.id
_entity.type
_entity.pdbx_description
1 polymer ?
#
loop_
_entity_poly.entity_id
_entity_poly.type
_entity_poly.pdbx_seq_one_letter_code
_entity_poly.pdbx_strand_id
1 'polypeptide(L)'
;MLAVTAENRCFSCTVAHTTFGRSAGLTDGEIESILGGASPEEDPGEELALAYVRDLARRGFESRDEALHDRLAEYFSPEEQAAIDSSARVINLANRFGNTFDAARERLAGRCEETEAGGVDMTVLSGLFVTGATLVAPLVGALMMANKVSR
;
A
#
# COMPACT_ATOMS: atom_id res chain seq x y z
N MET A 1 1.79 5.92 2.95
CA MET A 1 1.02 5.06 2.01
C MET A 1 1.74 4.85 0.69
N LEU A 2 1.96 5.89 -0.11
CA LEU A 2 2.58 5.80 -1.45
C LEU A 2 3.95 5.09 -1.44
N ALA A 3 4.82 5.41 -0.47
CA ALA A 3 6.15 4.80 -0.35
C ALA A 3 6.09 3.26 -0.18
N VAL A 4 5.21 2.76 0.71
CA VAL A 4 5.00 1.31 0.90
C VAL A 4 4.41 0.67 -0.35
N THR A 5 3.48 1.36 -1.02
CA THR A 5 2.85 0.88 -2.25
C THR A 5 3.84 0.77 -3.40
N ALA A 6 4.77 1.73 -3.52
CA ALA A 6 5.84 1.69 -4.52
C ALA A 6 6.75 0.46 -4.31
N GLU A 7 7.19 0.20 -3.08
CA GLU A 7 8.03 -0.96 -2.77
C GLU A 7 7.30 -2.29 -3.04
N ASN A 8 6.00 -2.36 -2.73
CA ASN A 8 5.18 -3.56 -2.95
C ASN A 8 4.71 -3.74 -4.41
N ARG A 9 4.96 -2.77 -5.30
CA ARG A 9 4.63 -2.81 -6.72
C ARG A 9 3.16 -3.16 -7.00
N CYS A 10 2.24 -2.67 -6.16
CA CYS A 10 0.80 -2.90 -6.32
C CYS A 10 0.21 -1.88 -7.29
N PHE A 11 -0.16 -2.30 -8.49
CA PHE A 11 -0.71 -1.41 -9.52
C PHE A 11 -2.04 -0.77 -9.08
N SER A 12 -3.02 -1.58 -8.70
CA SER A 12 -4.33 -1.09 -8.24
C SER A 12 -4.20 -0.17 -7.01
N CYS A 13 -3.28 -0.49 -6.09
CA CYS A 13 -3.02 0.33 -4.91
C CYS A 13 -2.37 1.67 -5.29
N THR A 14 -1.48 1.69 -6.29
CA THR A 14 -0.85 2.92 -6.77
C THR A 14 -1.92 3.89 -7.28
N VAL A 15 -2.85 3.42 -8.11
CA VAL A 15 -3.97 4.23 -8.61
C VAL A 15 -4.81 4.80 -7.46
N ALA A 16 -5.18 3.95 -6.50
CA ALA A 16 -5.98 4.37 -5.35
C ALA A 16 -5.24 5.38 -4.46
N HIS A 17 -4.00 5.10 -4.08
CA HIS A 17 -3.23 5.96 -3.19
C HIS A 17 -2.78 7.28 -3.85
N THR A 18 -2.56 7.30 -5.15
CA THR A 18 -2.35 8.54 -5.91
C THR A 18 -3.60 9.43 -5.82
N THR A 19 -4.79 8.85 -5.99
CA THR A 19 -6.05 9.59 -5.84
C THR A 19 -6.23 10.14 -4.43
N PHE A 20 -5.92 9.34 -3.40
CA PHE A 20 -5.96 9.79 -2.00
C PHE A 20 -4.91 10.87 -1.71
N GLY A 21 -3.69 10.73 -2.24
CA GLY A 21 -2.63 11.74 -2.12
C GLY A 21 -3.06 13.09 -2.66
N ARG A 22 -3.61 13.13 -3.88
CA ARG A 22 -4.18 14.36 -4.47
C ARG A 22 -5.30 14.95 -3.60
N SER A 23 -6.19 14.10 -3.06
CA SER A 23 -7.27 14.55 -2.18
C SER A 23 -6.76 15.08 -0.84
N ALA A 24 -5.57 14.68 -0.42
CA ALA A 24 -4.88 15.17 0.76
C ALA A 24 -4.04 16.43 0.50
N GLY A 25 -3.95 16.88 -0.76
CA GLY A 25 -3.26 18.10 -1.15
C GLY A 25 -1.87 17.90 -1.77
N LEU A 26 -1.42 16.65 -1.96
CA LEU A 26 -0.16 16.40 -2.65
C LEU A 26 -0.26 16.76 -4.14
N THR A 27 0.76 17.42 -4.65
CA THR A 27 0.94 17.68 -6.08
C THR A 27 1.35 16.41 -6.83
N ASP A 28 1.19 16.40 -8.15
CA ASP A 28 1.63 15.27 -8.98
C ASP A 28 3.16 15.08 -8.90
N GLY A 29 3.94 16.17 -8.80
CA GLY A 29 5.38 16.10 -8.64
C GLY A 29 5.82 15.44 -7.34
N GLU A 30 5.16 15.75 -6.20
CA GLU A 30 5.42 15.12 -4.92
C GLU A 30 5.06 13.63 -4.95
N ILE A 31 3.93 13.28 -5.56
CA ILE A 31 3.50 11.90 -5.74
C ILE A 31 4.53 11.12 -6.57
N GLU A 32 4.97 11.67 -7.70
CA GLU A 32 6.00 11.06 -8.55
C GLU A 32 7.33 10.89 -7.80
N SER A 33 7.74 11.91 -7.03
CA SER A 33 8.93 11.86 -6.19
C SER A 33 8.86 10.69 -5.19
N ILE A 34 7.77 10.60 -4.42
CA ILE A 34 7.57 9.52 -3.45
C ILE A 34 7.55 8.15 -4.15
N LEU A 35 6.83 8.00 -5.25
CA LEU A 35 6.78 6.75 -6.01
C LEU A 35 8.14 6.39 -6.62
N GLY A 36 8.92 7.38 -7.02
CA GLY A 36 10.27 7.22 -7.55
C GLY A 36 11.35 6.94 -6.49
N GLY A 37 11.01 6.96 -5.21
CA GLY A 37 11.92 6.62 -4.11
C GLY A 37 12.54 7.83 -3.40
N ALA A 38 12.22 9.05 -3.81
CA ALA A 38 12.70 10.28 -3.17
C ALA A 38 11.71 10.82 -2.12
N SER A 39 12.17 11.79 -1.32
CA SER A 39 11.31 12.64 -0.51
C SER A 39 10.92 13.88 -1.34
N PRO A 40 9.67 14.34 -1.29
CA PRO A 40 9.22 15.53 -2.01
C PRO A 40 9.69 16.83 -1.36
N GLU A 41 9.95 16.82 -0.06
CA GLU A 41 10.32 17.99 0.72
C GLU A 41 11.73 17.86 1.32
N GLU A 42 12.35 19.00 1.63
CA GLU A 42 13.62 19.07 2.36
C GLU A 42 13.40 18.98 3.89
N ASP A 43 12.39 18.23 4.34
CA ASP A 43 12.14 17.95 5.75
C ASP A 43 12.85 16.65 6.16
N PRO A 44 13.89 16.75 7.01
CA PRO A 44 14.65 15.58 7.43
C PRO A 44 13.81 14.53 8.16
N GLY A 45 12.76 14.94 8.87
CA GLY A 45 11.84 14.02 9.56
C GLY A 45 11.00 13.23 8.56
N GLU A 46 10.45 13.90 7.53
CA GLU A 46 9.69 13.21 6.49
C GLU A 46 10.58 12.28 5.67
N GLU A 47 11.78 12.73 5.28
CA GLU A 47 12.75 11.88 4.57
C GLU A 47 13.06 10.61 5.37
N LEU A 48 13.31 10.76 6.68
CA LEU A 48 13.60 9.64 7.56
C LEU A 48 12.40 8.69 7.70
N ALA A 49 11.18 9.22 7.86
CA ALA A 49 9.97 8.41 7.93
C ALA A 49 9.72 7.63 6.63
N LEU A 50 9.92 8.26 5.47
CA LEU A 50 9.82 7.59 4.17
C LEU A 50 10.90 6.51 4.00
N ALA A 51 12.14 6.77 4.41
CA ALA A 51 13.22 5.77 4.40
C ALA A 51 12.88 4.57 5.29
N TYR A 52 12.38 4.83 6.50
CA TYR A 52 11.97 3.79 7.44
C TYR A 52 10.86 2.89 6.90
N VAL A 53 9.77 3.45 6.39
CA VAL A 53 8.65 2.64 5.90
C VAL A 53 9.00 1.86 4.62
N ARG A 54 9.94 2.38 3.80
CA ARG A 54 10.50 1.64 2.66
C ARG A 54 11.35 0.46 3.12
N ASP A 55 12.20 0.65 4.12
CA ASP A 55 12.99 -0.44 4.69
C ASP A 55 12.10 -1.55 5.25
N LEU A 56 11.06 -1.19 6.03
CA LEU A 56 10.07 -2.15 6.51
C LEU A 56 9.43 -2.94 5.35
N ALA A 57 9.02 -2.26 4.29
CA ALA A 57 8.38 -2.90 3.15
C ALA A 57 9.33 -3.85 2.42
N ARG A 58 10.60 -3.44 2.19
CA ARG A 58 11.64 -4.29 1.57
C ARG A 58 11.96 -5.53 2.38
N ARG A 59 11.90 -5.44 3.71
CA ARG A 59 12.07 -6.58 4.64
C ARG A 59 10.80 -7.41 4.82
N GLY A 60 9.73 -7.11 4.07
CA GLY A 60 8.44 -7.82 4.19
C GLY A 60 7.74 -7.63 5.54
N PHE A 61 8.13 -6.62 6.32
CA PHE A 61 7.67 -6.37 7.69
C PHE A 61 8.01 -7.46 8.71
N GLU A 62 8.94 -8.35 8.38
CA GLU A 62 9.42 -9.42 9.28
C GLU A 62 10.47 -8.91 10.26
N SER A 63 11.21 -7.88 9.87
CA SER A 63 12.23 -7.21 10.70
C SER A 63 12.21 -5.71 10.39
N ARG A 64 12.90 -4.92 11.21
CA ARG A 64 13.12 -3.48 11.00
C ARG A 64 14.61 -3.16 11.18
N ASP A 65 15.03 -2.07 10.59
CA ASP A 65 16.31 -1.47 10.90
C ASP A 65 16.19 -0.67 12.21
N GLU A 66 16.81 -1.18 13.28
CA GLU A 66 16.73 -0.54 14.60
C GLU A 66 17.38 0.85 14.60
N ALA A 67 18.47 1.06 13.82
CA ALA A 67 19.11 2.36 13.75
C ALA A 67 18.22 3.41 13.07
N LEU A 68 17.48 3.03 12.02
CA LEU A 68 16.47 3.90 11.40
C LEU A 68 15.32 4.18 12.37
N HIS A 69 14.86 3.15 13.08
CA HIS A 69 13.77 3.29 14.05
C HIS A 69 14.16 4.21 15.21
N ASP A 70 15.34 4.05 15.79
CA ASP A 70 15.81 4.88 16.90
C ASP A 70 15.93 6.35 16.49
N ARG A 71 16.35 6.63 15.27
CA ARG A 71 16.43 7.99 14.72
C ARG A 71 15.06 8.66 14.56
N LEU A 72 13.98 7.90 14.37
CA LEU A 72 12.64 8.50 14.32
C LEU A 72 12.32 9.29 15.59
N ALA A 73 12.87 8.90 16.74
CA ALA A 73 12.66 9.61 18.00
C ALA A 73 13.26 11.03 18.04
N GLU A 74 14.13 11.37 17.07
CA GLU A 74 14.67 12.72 16.93
C GLU A 74 13.61 13.70 16.37
N TYR A 75 12.60 13.20 15.65
CA TYR A 75 11.61 14.00 14.92
C TYR A 75 10.17 13.69 15.32
N PHE A 76 9.88 12.50 15.84
CA PHE A 76 8.52 12.03 16.12
C PHE A 76 8.35 11.53 17.54
N SER A 77 7.24 11.89 18.17
CA SER A 77 6.84 11.35 19.46
C SER A 77 6.59 9.84 19.38
N PRO A 78 6.57 9.10 20.50
CA PRO A 78 6.27 7.67 20.50
C PRO A 78 4.91 7.33 19.87
N GLU A 79 3.92 8.18 20.02
CA GLU A 79 2.59 8.04 19.43
C GLU A 79 2.63 8.18 17.92
N GLU A 80 3.39 9.14 17.39
CA GLU A 80 3.57 9.34 15.95
C GLU A 80 4.37 8.20 15.32
N GLN A 81 5.43 7.72 15.98
CA GLN A 81 6.18 6.54 15.54
C GLN A 81 5.27 5.31 15.44
N ALA A 82 4.42 5.08 16.46
CA ALA A 82 3.45 4.00 16.45
C ALA A 82 2.40 4.16 15.32
N ALA A 83 2.00 5.39 15.01
CA ALA A 83 1.09 5.69 13.92
C ALA A 83 1.75 5.43 12.55
N ILE A 84 3.02 5.81 12.36
CA ILE A 84 3.80 5.52 11.15
C ILE A 84 3.90 4.01 10.93
N ASP A 85 4.32 3.24 11.93
CA ASP A 85 4.47 1.78 11.85
C ASP A 85 3.13 1.09 11.57
N SER A 86 2.07 1.45 12.31
CA SER A 86 0.73 0.89 12.13
C SER A 86 0.17 1.18 10.74
N SER A 87 0.32 2.41 10.26
CA SER A 87 -0.13 2.81 8.93
C SER A 87 0.61 2.04 7.85
N ALA A 88 1.94 1.89 7.97
CA ALA A 88 2.75 1.14 7.02
C ALA A 88 2.32 -0.34 6.96
N ARG A 89 2.03 -0.97 8.11
CA ARG A 89 1.56 -2.38 8.18
C ARG A 89 0.17 -2.55 7.57
N VAL A 90 -0.76 -1.64 7.83
CA VAL A 90 -2.10 -1.67 7.23
C VAL A 90 -2.01 -1.55 5.71
N ILE A 91 -1.19 -0.62 5.20
CA ILE A 91 -0.98 -0.45 3.77
C ILE A 91 -0.31 -1.67 3.14
N ASN A 92 0.67 -2.28 3.82
CA ASN A 92 1.27 -3.53 3.34
C ASN A 92 0.23 -4.65 3.19
N LEU A 93 -0.66 -4.82 4.17
CA LEU A 93 -1.74 -5.79 4.09
C LEU A 93 -2.69 -5.49 2.91
N ALA A 94 -3.09 -4.24 2.75
CA ALA A 94 -3.92 -3.79 1.63
C ALA A 94 -3.24 -4.04 0.27
N ASN A 95 -1.93 -3.77 0.17
CA ASN A 95 -1.15 -4.01 -1.04
C ASN A 95 -1.04 -5.51 -1.38
N ARG A 96 -0.91 -6.39 -0.37
CA ARG A 96 -0.93 -7.85 -0.61
C ARG A 96 -2.25 -8.31 -1.19
N PHE A 97 -3.37 -7.76 -0.66
CA PHE A 97 -4.69 -8.01 -1.23
C PHE A 97 -4.80 -7.47 -2.67
N GLY A 98 -4.35 -6.24 -2.90
CA GLY A 98 -4.36 -5.62 -4.22
C GLY A 98 -3.52 -6.39 -5.25
N ASN A 99 -2.33 -6.87 -4.87
CA ASN A 99 -1.50 -7.71 -5.73
C ASN A 99 -2.18 -9.05 -6.07
N THR A 100 -2.87 -9.66 -5.11
CA THR A 100 -3.67 -10.87 -5.36
C THR A 100 -4.81 -10.59 -6.36
N PHE A 101 -5.46 -9.44 -6.20
CA PHE A 101 -6.51 -9.00 -7.12
C PHE A 101 -5.97 -8.73 -8.53
N ASP A 102 -4.84 -8.03 -8.65
CA ASP A 102 -4.19 -7.77 -9.94
C ASP A 102 -3.77 -9.08 -10.62
N ALA A 103 -3.15 -10.01 -9.89
CA ALA A 103 -2.78 -11.32 -10.40
C ALA A 103 -3.99 -12.15 -10.85
N ALA A 104 -5.10 -12.11 -10.09
CA ALA A 104 -6.32 -12.79 -10.47
C ALA A 104 -6.93 -12.22 -11.76
N ARG A 105 -6.92 -10.89 -11.91
CA ARG A 105 -7.38 -10.22 -13.14
C ARG A 105 -6.52 -10.58 -14.35
N GLU A 106 -5.20 -10.58 -14.19
CA GLU A 106 -4.26 -10.96 -15.28
C GLU A 106 -4.51 -12.40 -15.74
N ARG A 107 -4.75 -13.32 -14.81
CA ARG A 107 -5.09 -14.71 -15.13
C ARG A 107 -6.41 -14.81 -15.88
N LEU A 108 -7.45 -14.14 -15.42
CA LEU A 108 -8.76 -14.13 -16.10
C LEU A 108 -8.69 -13.50 -17.50
N ALA A 109 -7.76 -12.58 -17.72
CA ALA A 109 -7.50 -11.97 -19.02
C ALA A 109 -6.62 -12.84 -19.93
N GLY A 110 -6.19 -14.03 -19.50
CA GLY A 110 -5.32 -14.94 -20.27
C GLY A 110 -3.88 -14.44 -20.44
N ARG A 111 -3.44 -13.53 -19.58
CA ARG A 111 -2.09 -12.95 -19.63
C ARG A 111 -1.07 -13.62 -18.71
N CYS A 112 -1.49 -14.62 -17.94
CA CYS A 112 -0.61 -15.44 -17.14
C CYS A 112 -0.44 -16.82 -17.79
N GLU A 113 0.80 -17.34 -17.85
CA GLU A 113 1.05 -18.73 -18.18
C GLU A 113 0.42 -19.65 -17.12
N GLU A 114 -0.20 -20.73 -17.57
CA GLU A 114 -0.73 -21.76 -16.69
C GLU A 114 0.42 -22.42 -15.94
N THR A 115 0.59 -22.08 -14.69
CA THR A 115 1.43 -22.88 -13.77
C THR A 115 0.65 -24.15 -13.43
N GLU A 116 1.24 -25.32 -13.65
CA GLU A 116 0.72 -26.62 -13.22
C GLU A 116 0.63 -26.69 -11.68
N ALA A 117 -0.31 -25.97 -11.10
CA ALA A 117 -0.64 -26.07 -9.69
C ALA A 117 -1.80 -27.05 -9.54
N GLY A 118 -1.51 -28.21 -9.00
CA GLY A 118 -2.40 -29.34 -8.94
C GLY A 118 -3.78 -29.06 -8.33
N GLY A 119 -4.80 -29.62 -8.95
CA GLY A 119 -6.05 -30.05 -8.34
C GLY A 119 -7.18 -29.05 -8.19
N VAL A 120 -6.96 -27.74 -8.22
CA VAL A 120 -8.03 -26.73 -8.22
C VAL A 120 -7.82 -25.78 -9.39
N ASP A 121 -8.89 -25.57 -10.16
CA ASP A 121 -8.83 -24.60 -11.26
C ASP A 121 -8.65 -23.18 -10.69
N MET A 122 -7.42 -22.69 -10.78
CA MET A 122 -7.03 -21.36 -10.30
C MET A 122 -7.79 -20.24 -11.02
N THR A 123 -8.34 -20.50 -12.20
CA THR A 123 -9.18 -19.55 -12.94
C THR A 123 -10.52 -19.36 -12.22
N VAL A 124 -11.11 -20.45 -11.74
CA VAL A 124 -12.36 -20.38 -10.94
C VAL A 124 -12.12 -19.63 -9.63
N LEU A 125 -11.04 -19.93 -8.90
CA LEU A 125 -10.69 -19.21 -7.68
C LEU A 125 -10.44 -17.72 -7.95
N SER A 126 -9.74 -17.39 -9.04
CA SER A 126 -9.51 -16.01 -9.44
C SER A 126 -10.83 -15.30 -9.76
N GLY A 127 -11.76 -15.96 -10.44
CA GLY A 127 -13.09 -15.44 -10.72
C GLY A 127 -13.89 -15.15 -9.45
N LEU A 128 -13.90 -16.08 -8.52
CA LEU A 128 -14.58 -15.92 -7.22
C LEU A 128 -13.96 -14.78 -6.40
N PHE A 129 -12.64 -14.68 -6.38
CA PHE A 129 -11.91 -13.63 -5.67
C PHE A 129 -12.22 -12.24 -6.25
N VAL A 130 -12.12 -12.07 -7.58
CA VAL A 130 -12.40 -10.80 -8.25
C VAL A 130 -13.86 -10.39 -8.05
N THR A 131 -14.80 -11.35 -8.20
CA THR A 131 -16.23 -11.07 -7.99
C THR A 131 -16.50 -10.66 -6.55
N GLY A 132 -15.98 -11.38 -5.57
CA GLY A 132 -16.11 -11.03 -4.15
C GLY A 132 -15.52 -9.66 -3.83
N ALA A 133 -14.34 -9.37 -4.31
CA ALA A 133 -13.67 -8.09 -4.10
C ALA A 133 -14.45 -6.91 -4.70
N THR A 134 -14.99 -7.06 -5.92
CA THR A 134 -15.76 -6.01 -6.59
C THR A 134 -17.11 -5.76 -5.91
N LEU A 135 -17.71 -6.74 -5.28
CA LEU A 135 -18.95 -6.58 -4.50
C LEU A 135 -18.70 -5.89 -3.15
N VAL A 136 -17.57 -6.16 -2.51
CA VAL A 136 -17.24 -5.63 -1.17
C VAL A 136 -16.68 -4.23 -1.24
N ALA A 137 -15.85 -3.91 -2.25
CA ALA A 137 -15.18 -2.62 -2.35
C ALA A 137 -16.10 -1.39 -2.27
N PRO A 138 -17.29 -1.34 -2.95
CA PRO A 138 -18.20 -0.20 -2.83
C PRO A 138 -18.76 -0.04 -1.41
N LEU A 139 -19.02 -1.15 -0.72
CA LEU A 139 -19.53 -1.15 0.65
C LEU A 139 -18.50 -0.57 1.62
N VAL A 140 -17.25 -1.00 1.51
CA VAL A 140 -16.15 -0.45 2.30
C VAL A 140 -15.97 1.03 2.02
N GLY A 141 -16.00 1.45 0.75
CA GLY A 141 -15.91 2.85 0.36
C GLY A 141 -17.04 3.70 0.93
N ALA A 142 -18.28 3.21 0.90
CA ALA A 142 -19.45 3.88 1.49
C ALA A 142 -19.32 4.04 3.02
N LEU A 143 -18.86 3.00 3.71
CA LEU A 143 -18.61 3.03 5.16
C LEU A 143 -17.51 4.05 5.53
N MET A 144 -16.43 4.12 4.76
CA MET A 144 -15.36 5.09 4.98
C MET A 144 -15.85 6.53 4.77
N MET A 145 -16.68 6.78 3.74
CA MET A 145 -17.26 8.10 3.50
C MET A 145 -18.26 8.50 4.60
N ALA A 146 -19.12 7.56 5.04
CA ALA A 146 -20.07 7.83 6.12
C ALA A 146 -19.36 8.21 7.43
N ASN A 147 -18.25 7.56 7.75
CA ASN A 147 -17.45 7.88 8.94
C ASN A 147 -16.74 9.26 8.85
N LYS A 148 -16.44 9.74 7.64
CA LYS A 148 -15.85 11.06 7.43
C LYS A 148 -16.88 12.20 7.62
N VAL A 149 -18.15 11.95 7.33
CA VAL A 149 -19.24 12.94 7.46
C VAL A 149 -19.70 13.10 8.93
N SER A 150 -19.41 12.12 9.79
CA SER A 150 -19.80 12.12 11.19
C SER A 150 -18.75 12.73 12.16
N ARG A 151 -17.69 13.29 11.62
CA ARG A 151 -16.64 14.03 12.37
C ARG A 151 -16.62 15.50 11.93
#